data_02f58a4962c98d37f621d7b603ef91a2
#
_entry.id   02f58a4962c98d37f621d7b603ef91a2
#
_cell.length_a   1.000
_cell.length_b   1.000
_cell.length_c   1.000
_cell.angle_alpha   90.00
_cell.angle_beta   90.00
_cell.angle_gamma   90.00
#
_symmetry.space_group_name_H-M   'P 1'
#
loop_
_entity.id
_entity.type
_entity.pdbx_description
1 polymer ?
#
loop_
_entity_poly.entity_id
_entity_poly.type
_entity_poly.pdbx_seq_one_letter_code
_entity_poly.pdbx_strand_id
1 'polypeptide(L)'
;MFEPITTAQAYITPDNATTEIPRVINAAIQQRRPVHIHLPIDVALTEIEISNPFKPEVEPQKNVQSYINMVQDKLESATQPVIITGHEINSFHLHKELEQFVNQTQIPVVQLSLGKGAFNEENPYYMGIFDGSIAEQDIQDYVNQSDAILNIGAKLTDSATAGFSYQFDINDVIMLNHNEFKINDTCIEAFSLPNILNGLNKYIHYKNTNDFPQYERPQAHNYELS
;
A
#
# COMPACT_ATOMS: atom_id res chain seq x y z
N MET A 1 6.59 27.23 -1.62
CA MET A 1 6.84 26.66 -0.27
C MET A 1 6.27 25.24 -0.12
N PHE A 2 5.06 24.93 -0.61
CA PHE A 2 4.41 23.62 -0.45
C PHE A 2 4.73 22.58 -1.55
N GLU A 3 5.39 22.99 -2.64
CA GLU A 3 5.69 22.13 -3.79
C GLU A 3 6.40 20.81 -3.43
N PRO A 4 7.40 20.79 -2.54
CA PRO A 4 8.09 19.54 -2.20
C PRO A 4 7.27 18.51 -1.40
N ILE A 5 6.14 18.94 -0.80
CA ILE A 5 5.33 18.11 0.10
C ILE A 5 3.90 17.87 -0.43
N THR A 6 3.59 18.35 -1.63
CA THR A 6 2.26 18.20 -2.24
C THR A 6 2.35 17.65 -3.65
N THR A 7 1.36 16.84 -4.03
CA THR A 7 1.29 16.26 -5.38
C THR A 7 0.72 17.22 -6.42
N ALA A 8 -0.06 18.20 -5.99
CA ALA A 8 -0.59 19.27 -6.85
C ALA A 8 -0.83 20.55 -6.06
N GLN A 9 -0.73 21.68 -6.76
CA GLN A 9 -1.00 23.01 -6.19
C GLN A 9 -1.82 23.85 -7.18
N ALA A 10 -2.63 24.76 -6.65
CA ALA A 10 -3.28 25.78 -7.43
C ALA A 10 -3.39 27.10 -6.65
N TYR A 11 -3.24 28.21 -7.37
CA TYR A 11 -3.66 29.54 -6.97
C TYR A 11 -4.97 29.87 -7.69
N ILE A 12 -6.03 30.09 -6.94
CA ILE A 12 -7.38 30.22 -7.51
C ILE A 12 -7.68 31.68 -7.87
N THR A 13 -8.21 31.84 -9.07
CA THR A 13 -8.82 33.09 -9.58
C THR A 13 -10.25 32.76 -10.02
N PRO A 14 -11.14 33.77 -10.20
CA PRO A 14 -12.48 33.53 -10.75
C PRO A 14 -12.46 32.78 -12.09
N ASP A 15 -11.47 33.04 -12.96
CA ASP A 15 -11.39 32.48 -14.30
C ASP A 15 -10.94 31.02 -14.31
N ASN A 16 -10.14 30.58 -13.32
CA ASN A 16 -9.58 29.23 -13.29
C ASN A 16 -10.21 28.29 -12.27
N ALA A 17 -11.11 28.80 -11.41
CA ALA A 17 -11.66 28.04 -10.29
C ALA A 17 -12.34 26.73 -10.74
N THR A 18 -13.09 26.77 -11.84
CA THR A 18 -13.83 25.61 -12.37
C THR A 18 -12.95 24.52 -12.97
N THR A 19 -11.69 24.82 -13.27
CA THR A 19 -10.71 23.86 -13.81
C THR A 19 -9.66 23.44 -12.79
N GLU A 20 -9.10 24.38 -12.04
CA GLU A 20 -8.01 24.11 -11.12
C GLU A 20 -8.46 23.38 -9.84
N ILE A 21 -9.63 23.74 -9.29
CA ILE A 21 -10.15 23.03 -8.11
C ILE A 21 -10.40 21.54 -8.42
N PRO A 22 -11.13 21.18 -9.49
CA PRO A 22 -11.28 19.78 -9.89
C PRO A 22 -9.94 19.07 -10.14
N ARG A 23 -9.01 19.70 -10.84
CA ARG A 23 -7.69 19.12 -11.12
C ARG A 23 -6.94 18.76 -9.84
N VAL A 24 -6.88 19.69 -8.89
CA VAL A 24 -6.14 19.47 -7.64
C VAL A 24 -6.84 18.44 -6.74
N ILE A 25 -8.18 18.46 -6.69
CA ILE A 25 -8.95 17.46 -5.93
C ILE A 25 -8.77 16.06 -6.55
N ASN A 26 -8.82 15.94 -7.88
CA ASN A 26 -8.56 14.67 -8.55
C ASN A 26 -7.15 14.14 -8.24
N ALA A 27 -6.14 15.00 -8.24
CA ALA A 27 -4.78 14.61 -7.84
C ALA A 27 -4.73 14.06 -6.41
N ALA A 28 -5.43 14.71 -5.46
CA ALA A 28 -5.52 14.22 -4.08
C ALA A 28 -6.19 12.85 -3.99
N ILE A 29 -7.28 12.64 -4.73
CA ILE A 29 -8.05 11.38 -4.74
C ILE A 29 -7.21 10.25 -5.38
N GLN A 30 -6.59 10.50 -6.53
CA GLN A 30 -5.84 9.50 -7.28
C GLN A 30 -4.53 9.12 -6.59
N GLN A 31 -3.81 10.13 -6.07
CA GLN A 31 -2.47 9.91 -5.49
C GLN A 31 -2.49 9.58 -3.99
N ARG A 32 -3.62 9.83 -3.32
CA ARG A 32 -3.73 9.71 -1.85
C ARG A 32 -2.62 10.49 -1.13
N ARG A 33 -2.28 11.67 -1.69
CA ARG A 33 -1.23 12.56 -1.19
C ARG A 33 -1.78 13.96 -0.95
N PRO A 34 -1.14 14.76 -0.07
CA PRO A 34 -1.53 16.14 0.18
C PRO A 34 -1.51 16.99 -1.10
N VAL A 35 -2.43 17.93 -1.17
CA VAL A 35 -2.48 18.98 -2.19
C VAL A 35 -2.59 20.34 -1.51
N HIS A 36 -2.30 21.40 -2.24
CA HIS A 36 -2.40 22.76 -1.73
C HIS A 36 -3.24 23.64 -2.65
N ILE A 37 -4.32 24.22 -2.11
CA ILE A 37 -5.14 25.20 -2.79
C ILE A 37 -5.00 26.54 -2.06
N HIS A 38 -4.48 27.55 -2.75
CA HIS A 38 -4.52 28.94 -2.29
C HIS A 38 -5.77 29.61 -2.82
N LEU A 39 -6.72 29.90 -1.93
CA LEU A 39 -7.98 30.58 -2.26
C LEU A 39 -7.96 31.98 -1.60
N PRO A 40 -7.75 33.07 -2.40
CA PRO A 40 -7.84 34.42 -1.88
C PRO A 40 -9.25 34.75 -1.37
N ILE A 41 -9.34 35.56 -0.33
CA ILE A 41 -10.61 35.85 0.34
C ILE A 41 -11.62 36.58 -0.57
N ASP A 42 -11.11 37.44 -1.42
CA ASP A 42 -11.92 38.18 -2.42
C ASP A 42 -12.47 37.24 -3.51
N VAL A 43 -11.70 36.24 -3.89
CA VAL A 43 -12.13 35.20 -4.86
C VAL A 43 -13.16 34.27 -4.25
N ALA A 44 -13.03 33.92 -2.96
CA ALA A 44 -13.92 32.98 -2.28
C ALA A 44 -15.39 33.46 -2.24
N LEU A 45 -15.62 34.78 -2.36
CA LEU A 45 -16.95 35.40 -2.36
C LEU A 45 -17.46 35.74 -3.76
N THR A 46 -16.69 35.45 -4.80
CA THR A 46 -17.05 35.74 -6.19
C THR A 46 -18.03 34.68 -6.71
N GLU A 47 -19.13 35.11 -7.29
CA GLU A 47 -20.05 34.21 -8.01
C GLU A 47 -19.39 33.71 -9.30
N ILE A 48 -19.43 32.41 -9.51
CA ILE A 48 -18.92 31.75 -10.72
C ILE A 48 -19.97 30.81 -11.31
N GLU A 49 -20.04 30.73 -12.63
CA GLU A 49 -20.89 29.75 -13.30
C GLU A 49 -20.23 28.37 -13.34
N ILE A 50 -20.93 27.35 -12.84
CA ILE A 50 -20.50 25.95 -12.88
C ILE A 50 -21.33 25.23 -13.93
N SER A 51 -20.72 24.97 -15.09
CA SER A 51 -21.37 24.27 -16.19
C SER A 51 -21.53 22.76 -15.93
N ASN A 52 -20.57 22.17 -15.23
CA ASN A 52 -20.58 20.74 -14.91
C ASN A 52 -20.24 20.50 -13.43
N PRO A 53 -21.01 19.70 -12.70
CA PRO A 53 -20.64 19.31 -11.35
C PRO A 53 -19.36 18.47 -11.38
N PHE A 54 -18.51 18.64 -10.35
CA PHE A 54 -17.31 17.85 -10.17
C PHE A 54 -17.66 16.36 -10.10
N LYS A 55 -16.94 15.55 -10.86
CA LYS A 55 -16.94 14.08 -10.75
C LYS A 55 -15.49 13.61 -10.64
N PRO A 56 -15.18 12.75 -9.66
CA PRO A 56 -13.84 12.15 -9.59
C PRO A 56 -13.51 11.39 -10.88
N GLU A 57 -12.31 11.61 -11.38
CA GLU A 57 -11.80 10.83 -12.51
C GLU A 57 -11.42 9.43 -12.05
N VAL A 58 -11.78 8.44 -12.86
CA VAL A 58 -11.37 7.04 -12.64
C VAL A 58 -10.06 6.82 -13.37
N GLU A 59 -9.05 6.32 -12.66
CA GLU A 59 -7.78 5.99 -13.28
C GLU A 59 -7.98 4.86 -14.32
N PRO A 60 -7.46 5.04 -15.55
CA PRO A 60 -7.58 4.00 -16.57
C PRO A 60 -6.77 2.75 -16.17
N GLN A 61 -7.33 1.58 -16.45
CA GLN A 61 -6.61 0.31 -16.26
C GLN A 61 -5.40 0.27 -17.21
N LYS A 62 -4.23 0.06 -16.64
CA LYS A 62 -2.98 -0.14 -17.38
C LYS A 62 -2.71 -1.63 -17.56
N ASN A 63 -2.02 -2.00 -18.63
CA ASN A 63 -1.56 -3.39 -18.79
C ASN A 63 -0.44 -3.66 -17.78
N VAL A 64 -0.70 -4.57 -16.86
CA VAL A 64 0.24 -4.96 -15.79
C VAL A 64 0.83 -6.37 -15.99
N GLN A 65 0.52 -7.04 -17.12
CA GLN A 65 0.83 -8.45 -17.31
C GLN A 65 2.33 -8.76 -17.21
N SER A 66 3.20 -7.91 -17.75
CA SER A 66 4.65 -8.12 -17.67
C SER A 66 5.16 -8.09 -16.22
N TYR A 67 4.60 -7.22 -15.40
CA TYR A 67 4.95 -7.11 -13.98
C TYR A 67 4.44 -8.30 -13.17
N ILE A 68 3.23 -8.76 -13.49
CA ILE A 68 2.67 -9.98 -12.87
C ILE A 68 3.55 -11.19 -13.18
N ASN A 69 4.03 -11.34 -14.40
CA ASN A 69 4.93 -12.44 -14.76
C ASN A 69 6.23 -12.40 -13.93
N MET A 70 6.81 -11.22 -13.72
CA MET A 70 8.01 -11.06 -12.87
C MET A 70 7.73 -11.47 -11.42
N VAL A 71 6.55 -11.13 -10.89
CA VAL A 71 6.13 -11.56 -9.54
C VAL A 71 5.92 -13.08 -9.49
N GLN A 72 5.28 -13.66 -10.51
CA GLN A 72 5.07 -15.11 -10.61
C GLN A 72 6.40 -15.87 -10.62
N ASP A 73 7.34 -15.46 -11.48
CA ASP A 73 8.66 -16.06 -11.60
C ASP A 73 9.45 -16.04 -10.27
N LYS A 74 9.37 -14.90 -9.54
CA LYS A 74 10.01 -14.79 -8.22
C LYS A 74 9.34 -15.71 -7.20
N LEU A 75 8.00 -15.78 -7.16
CA LEU A 75 7.28 -16.67 -6.25
C LEU A 75 7.54 -18.16 -6.55
N GLU A 76 7.62 -18.56 -7.83
CA GLU A 76 7.89 -19.94 -8.21
C GLU A 76 9.29 -20.40 -7.81
N SER A 77 10.24 -19.47 -7.72
CA SER A 77 11.61 -19.76 -7.26
C SER A 77 11.77 -19.67 -5.75
N ALA A 78 10.78 -19.11 -5.04
CA ALA A 78 10.87 -18.85 -3.62
C ALA A 78 10.62 -20.10 -2.78
N THR A 79 11.37 -20.23 -1.68
CA THR A 79 11.16 -21.26 -0.67
C THR A 79 10.41 -20.74 0.56
N GLN A 80 10.50 -19.46 0.85
CA GLN A 80 9.86 -18.84 2.02
C GLN A 80 9.31 -17.45 1.68
N PRO A 81 8.19 -17.37 0.94
CA PRO A 81 7.58 -16.09 0.61
C PRO A 81 6.82 -15.50 1.79
N VAL A 82 6.75 -14.15 1.85
CA VAL A 82 5.97 -13.40 2.82
C VAL A 82 5.37 -12.14 2.19
N ILE A 83 4.22 -11.71 2.68
CA ILE A 83 3.63 -10.41 2.34
C ILE A 83 3.84 -9.46 3.51
N ILE A 84 4.43 -8.29 3.24
CA ILE A 84 4.44 -7.15 4.15
C ILE A 84 3.41 -6.14 3.64
N THR A 85 2.38 -5.86 4.44
CA THR A 85 1.34 -4.91 4.04
C THR A 85 1.32 -3.66 4.92
N GLY A 86 0.78 -2.55 4.40
CA GLY A 86 0.82 -1.26 5.07
C GLY A 86 -0.34 -0.33 4.74
N HIS A 87 -0.14 0.94 5.06
CA HIS A 87 -1.16 1.97 5.07
C HIS A 87 -1.84 2.25 3.72
N GLU A 88 -1.20 1.94 2.59
CA GLU A 88 -1.82 2.20 1.28
C GLU A 88 -3.02 1.30 1.02
N ILE A 89 -3.07 0.09 1.60
CA ILE A 89 -4.26 -0.78 1.54
C ILE A 89 -5.46 -0.07 2.17
N ASN A 90 -5.28 0.56 3.33
CA ASN A 90 -6.31 1.37 3.98
C ASN A 90 -6.69 2.58 3.11
N SER A 91 -5.70 3.30 2.59
CA SER A 91 -5.89 4.51 1.81
C SER A 91 -6.66 4.29 0.50
N PHE A 92 -6.41 3.16 -0.16
CA PHE A 92 -7.07 2.78 -1.42
C PHE A 92 -8.26 1.84 -1.23
N HIS A 93 -8.60 1.46 0.03
CA HIS A 93 -9.69 0.54 0.36
C HIS A 93 -9.58 -0.84 -0.31
N LEU A 94 -8.38 -1.40 -0.37
CA LEU A 94 -8.04 -2.65 -1.07
C LEU A 94 -8.06 -3.89 -0.18
N HIS A 95 -8.75 -3.84 0.95
CA HIS A 95 -8.78 -4.94 1.94
C HIS A 95 -9.29 -6.25 1.35
N LYS A 96 -10.35 -6.18 0.54
CA LYS A 96 -10.97 -7.37 -0.08
C LYS A 96 -10.06 -7.98 -1.15
N GLU A 97 -9.44 -7.15 -1.95
CA GLU A 97 -8.51 -7.55 -3.00
C GLU A 97 -7.27 -8.20 -2.40
N LEU A 98 -6.73 -7.65 -1.31
CA LEU A 98 -5.60 -8.24 -0.59
C LEU A 98 -5.99 -9.57 0.06
N GLU A 99 -7.13 -9.64 0.75
CA GLU A 99 -7.61 -10.87 1.39
C GLU A 99 -7.88 -11.97 0.36
N GLN A 100 -8.45 -11.62 -0.81
CA GLN A 100 -8.63 -12.56 -1.91
C GLN A 100 -7.29 -13.11 -2.39
N PHE A 101 -6.29 -12.27 -2.59
CA PHE A 101 -4.96 -12.67 -3.02
C PHE A 101 -4.29 -13.62 -2.01
N VAL A 102 -4.36 -13.27 -0.74
CA VAL A 102 -3.80 -14.09 0.35
C VAL A 102 -4.52 -15.44 0.44
N ASN A 103 -5.83 -15.47 0.40
CA ASN A 103 -6.60 -16.72 0.47
C ASN A 103 -6.32 -17.64 -0.73
N GLN A 104 -6.07 -17.07 -1.90
CA GLN A 104 -5.72 -17.81 -3.11
C GLN A 104 -4.29 -18.37 -3.04
N THR A 105 -3.33 -17.56 -2.61
CA THR A 105 -1.90 -17.92 -2.62
C THR A 105 -1.43 -18.58 -1.33
N GLN A 106 -2.16 -18.40 -0.23
CA GLN A 106 -1.80 -18.90 1.10
C GLN A 106 -0.42 -18.39 1.60
N ILE A 107 0.06 -17.28 1.04
CA ILE A 107 1.29 -16.65 1.50
C ILE A 107 1.00 -15.96 2.84
N PRO A 108 1.84 -16.19 3.87
CA PRO A 108 1.65 -15.54 5.16
C PRO A 108 1.83 -14.03 5.08
N VAL A 109 1.09 -13.32 5.92
CA VAL A 109 1.02 -11.85 5.92
C VAL A 109 1.44 -11.29 7.26
N VAL A 110 2.35 -10.35 7.22
CA VAL A 110 2.62 -9.42 8.32
C VAL A 110 2.17 -8.02 7.93
N GLN A 111 1.77 -7.21 8.90
CA GLN A 111 1.49 -5.79 8.64
C GLN A 111 2.43 -4.90 9.46
N LEU A 112 2.82 -3.75 8.91
CA LEU A 112 3.49 -2.72 9.69
C LEU A 112 2.50 -2.08 10.68
N SER A 113 2.95 -1.58 11.82
CA SER A 113 2.08 -0.91 12.80
C SER A 113 1.32 0.27 12.20
N LEU A 114 1.95 1.04 11.30
CA LEU A 114 1.28 2.10 10.54
C LEU A 114 0.22 1.58 9.54
N GLY A 115 0.25 0.29 9.24
CA GLY A 115 -0.72 -0.42 8.41
C GLY A 115 -1.81 -1.13 9.21
N LYS A 116 -1.94 -0.90 10.51
CA LYS A 116 -2.95 -1.55 11.36
C LYS A 116 -4.34 -1.46 10.71
N GLY A 117 -5.02 -2.60 10.59
CA GLY A 117 -6.29 -2.72 9.89
C GLY A 117 -6.20 -2.90 8.37
N ALA A 118 -5.01 -2.94 7.78
CA ALA A 118 -4.83 -3.23 6.35
C ALA A 118 -5.22 -4.66 5.97
N PHE A 119 -5.07 -5.59 6.91
CA PHE A 119 -5.42 -6.99 6.72
C PHE A 119 -6.25 -7.51 7.89
N ASN A 120 -7.11 -8.49 7.62
CA ASN A 120 -7.95 -9.12 8.64
C ASN A 120 -7.09 -10.02 9.54
N GLU A 121 -6.97 -9.66 10.81
CA GLU A 121 -6.18 -10.40 11.81
C GLU A 121 -6.82 -11.76 12.20
N GLU A 122 -8.07 -12.01 11.76
CA GLU A 122 -8.74 -13.31 11.92
C GLU A 122 -8.42 -14.28 10.78
N ASN A 123 -7.78 -13.80 9.72
CA ASN A 123 -7.39 -14.64 8.60
C ASN A 123 -6.29 -15.64 9.06
N PRO A 124 -6.39 -16.94 8.71
CA PRO A 124 -5.41 -17.95 9.14
C PRO A 124 -3.99 -17.73 8.60
N TYR A 125 -3.82 -16.87 7.61
CA TYR A 125 -2.51 -16.51 7.04
C TYR A 125 -1.91 -15.25 7.65
N TYR A 126 -2.56 -14.64 8.63
CA TYR A 126 -2.01 -13.51 9.37
C TYR A 126 -1.00 -13.99 10.41
N MET A 127 0.23 -13.47 10.35
CA MET A 127 1.30 -13.80 11.29
C MET A 127 1.45 -12.78 12.42
N GLY A 128 1.03 -11.52 12.21
CA GLY A 128 1.20 -10.47 13.21
C GLY A 128 1.75 -9.16 12.65
N ILE A 129 2.41 -8.39 13.54
CA ILE A 129 3.01 -7.09 13.21
C ILE A 129 4.52 -7.27 13.05
N PHE A 130 5.06 -6.70 11.98
CA PHE A 130 6.49 -6.64 11.72
C PHE A 130 6.99 -5.20 11.79
N ASP A 131 7.64 -4.83 12.86
CA ASP A 131 8.26 -3.51 13.06
C ASP A 131 9.78 -3.64 13.27
N GLY A 132 10.44 -4.42 12.45
CA GLY A 132 11.88 -4.67 12.57
C GLY A 132 12.23 -5.43 13.85
N SER A 133 13.26 -5.00 14.57
CA SER A 133 13.79 -5.68 15.76
C SER A 133 12.90 -5.64 17.00
N ILE A 134 11.76 -4.95 16.96
CA ILE A 134 10.78 -4.93 18.07
C ILE A 134 9.58 -5.86 17.84
N ALA A 135 9.51 -6.52 16.68
CA ALA A 135 8.49 -7.53 16.43
C ALA A 135 8.73 -8.80 17.29
N GLU A 136 7.75 -9.69 17.39
CA GLU A 136 7.93 -11.02 17.98
C GLU A 136 9.07 -11.77 17.29
N GLN A 137 9.85 -12.56 18.05
CA GLN A 137 11.08 -13.16 17.55
C GLN A 137 10.86 -14.13 16.37
N ASP A 138 9.83 -14.93 16.42
CA ASP A 138 9.46 -15.89 15.38
C ASP A 138 9.02 -15.19 14.09
N ILE A 139 8.33 -14.04 14.20
CA ILE A 139 7.98 -13.18 13.06
C ILE A 139 9.25 -12.56 12.46
N GLN A 140 10.15 -12.05 13.32
CA GLN A 140 11.44 -11.52 12.85
C GLN A 140 12.23 -12.57 12.08
N ASP A 141 12.35 -13.77 12.66
CA ASP A 141 13.13 -14.86 12.07
C ASP A 141 12.53 -15.28 10.72
N TYR A 142 11.21 -15.41 10.64
CA TYR A 142 10.54 -15.76 9.39
C TYR A 142 10.73 -14.70 8.30
N VAL A 143 10.44 -13.43 8.61
CA VAL A 143 10.53 -12.35 7.64
C VAL A 143 11.97 -12.12 7.18
N ASN A 144 12.95 -12.17 8.10
CA ASN A 144 14.37 -11.97 7.77
C ASN A 144 14.98 -13.12 6.97
N GLN A 145 14.41 -14.32 7.00
CA GLN A 145 14.83 -15.48 6.22
C GLN A 145 14.05 -15.63 4.90
N SER A 146 13.06 -14.77 4.67
CA SER A 146 12.24 -14.84 3.45
C SER A 146 13.04 -14.46 2.22
N ASP A 147 12.88 -15.26 1.16
CA ASP A 147 13.56 -15.10 -0.14
C ASP A 147 12.68 -14.50 -1.24
N ALA A 148 11.42 -14.20 -0.91
CA ALA A 148 10.50 -13.41 -1.72
C ALA A 148 9.55 -12.62 -0.82
N ILE A 149 9.79 -11.32 -0.70
CA ILE A 149 9.01 -10.42 0.13
C ILE A 149 8.13 -9.54 -0.75
N LEU A 150 6.82 -9.79 -0.77
CA LEU A 150 5.86 -8.93 -1.46
C LEU A 150 5.49 -7.77 -0.55
N ASN A 151 6.09 -6.62 -0.77
CA ASN A 151 5.76 -5.40 -0.05
C ASN A 151 4.57 -4.71 -0.73
N ILE A 152 3.36 -4.93 -0.22
CA ILE A 152 2.12 -4.45 -0.81
C ILE A 152 1.57 -3.25 -0.03
N GLY A 153 1.81 -2.05 -0.55
CA GLY A 153 1.30 -0.81 0.04
C GLY A 153 1.93 -0.42 1.38
N ALA A 154 3.15 -0.89 1.66
CA ALA A 154 3.89 -0.57 2.87
C ALA A 154 5.14 0.25 2.58
N LYS A 155 5.46 1.19 3.46
CA LYS A 155 6.72 1.97 3.41
C LYS A 155 7.62 1.54 4.55
N LEU A 156 8.77 0.96 4.19
CA LEU A 156 9.80 0.54 5.12
C LEU A 156 10.63 1.76 5.56
N THR A 157 10.04 2.61 6.39
CA THR A 157 10.71 3.77 6.96
C THR A 157 11.47 3.42 8.24
N ASP A 158 12.35 4.30 8.70
CA ASP A 158 13.05 4.17 9.96
C ASP A 158 12.11 3.94 11.16
N SER A 159 11.05 4.72 11.24
CA SER A 159 10.05 4.61 12.31
C SER A 159 9.21 3.33 12.24
N ALA A 160 8.94 2.82 11.03
CA ALA A 160 8.14 1.60 10.83
C ALA A 160 8.95 0.31 10.97
N THR A 161 10.28 0.40 11.01
CA THR A 161 11.18 -0.76 11.04
C THR A 161 12.24 -0.68 12.13
N ALA A 162 11.96 0.06 13.20
CA ALA A 162 12.89 0.28 14.32
C ALA A 162 14.31 0.66 13.85
N GLY A 163 14.41 1.71 13.02
CA GLY A 163 15.69 2.18 12.51
C GLY A 163 16.28 1.32 11.40
N PHE A 164 15.45 0.75 10.51
CA PHE A 164 15.88 -0.18 9.45
C PHE A 164 16.56 -1.44 9.98
N SER A 165 16.07 -1.97 11.10
CA SER A 165 16.68 -3.10 11.79
C SER A 165 16.35 -4.48 11.19
N TYR A 166 15.64 -4.53 10.07
CA TYR A 166 15.42 -5.77 9.32
C TYR A 166 16.74 -6.30 8.74
N GLN A 167 16.83 -7.63 8.54
CA GLN A 167 18.03 -8.32 8.10
C GLN A 167 17.83 -9.06 6.77
N PHE A 168 16.63 -9.02 6.17
CA PHE A 168 16.41 -9.61 4.85
C PHE A 168 17.18 -8.83 3.76
N ASP A 169 17.49 -9.51 2.66
CA ASP A 169 18.10 -8.84 1.49
C ASP A 169 17.04 -7.97 0.78
N ILE A 170 17.36 -6.70 0.58
CA ILE A 170 16.48 -5.76 -0.14
C ILE A 170 16.23 -6.20 -1.61
N ASN A 171 17.09 -7.03 -2.18
CA ASN A 171 16.91 -7.62 -3.50
C ASN A 171 15.82 -8.71 -3.53
N ASP A 172 15.45 -9.25 -2.37
CA ASP A 172 14.33 -10.18 -2.25
C ASP A 172 12.99 -9.48 -2.10
N VAL A 173 12.99 -8.15 -2.00
CA VAL A 173 11.77 -7.34 -1.85
C VAL A 173 11.22 -6.95 -3.22
N ILE A 174 9.97 -7.31 -3.45
CA ILE A 174 9.15 -6.83 -4.57
C ILE A 174 8.30 -5.68 -4.05
N MET A 175 8.63 -4.45 -4.46
CA MET A 175 7.85 -3.27 -4.08
C MET A 175 6.61 -3.14 -4.96
N LEU A 176 5.44 -3.20 -4.35
CA LEU A 176 4.13 -3.08 -4.98
C LEU A 176 3.36 -1.95 -4.30
N ASN A 177 3.89 -0.75 -4.38
CA ASN A 177 3.29 0.45 -3.80
C ASN A 177 2.66 1.33 -4.87
N HIS A 178 1.78 2.22 -4.49
CA HIS A 178 1.24 3.21 -5.42
C HIS A 178 2.37 4.13 -5.91
N ASN A 179 2.48 4.28 -7.24
CA ASN A 179 3.57 4.96 -7.94
C ASN A 179 4.96 4.31 -7.82
N GLU A 180 5.07 3.10 -7.29
CA GLU A 180 6.35 2.42 -7.19
C GLU A 180 6.18 0.90 -7.37
N PHE A 181 6.62 0.40 -8.52
CA PHE A 181 6.90 -1.02 -8.70
C PHE A 181 8.42 -1.20 -8.79
N LYS A 182 8.96 -2.07 -7.96
CA LYS A 182 10.39 -2.40 -8.03
C LYS A 182 10.58 -3.89 -7.79
N ILE A 183 11.36 -4.52 -8.65
CA ILE A 183 11.85 -5.88 -8.52
C ILE A 183 13.26 -5.92 -9.12
N ASN A 184 14.24 -6.36 -8.36
CA ASN A 184 15.66 -6.31 -8.74
C ASN A 184 16.05 -4.91 -9.25
N ASP A 185 16.62 -4.82 -10.44
CA ASP A 185 17.04 -3.57 -11.09
C ASP A 185 15.90 -2.86 -11.84
N THR A 186 14.73 -3.50 -11.94
CA THR A 186 13.56 -2.90 -12.60
C THR A 186 12.81 -2.01 -11.64
N CYS A 187 12.78 -0.71 -11.92
CA CYS A 187 12.01 0.27 -11.16
C CYS A 187 11.08 1.03 -12.11
N ILE A 188 9.80 1.12 -11.77
CA ILE A 188 8.79 1.80 -12.58
C ILE A 188 8.00 2.75 -11.69
N GLU A 189 8.01 4.00 -12.08
CA GLU A 189 7.19 5.05 -11.50
C GLU A 189 5.79 5.09 -12.15
N ALA A 190 4.86 5.79 -11.57
CA ALA A 190 3.48 5.93 -12.04
C ALA A 190 2.73 4.59 -12.13
N PHE A 191 2.83 3.79 -11.11
CA PHE A 191 2.24 2.48 -10.98
C PHE A 191 0.98 2.53 -10.09
N SER A 192 -0.10 1.89 -10.52
CA SER A 192 -1.35 1.88 -9.77
C SER A 192 -1.46 0.63 -8.90
N LEU A 193 -1.41 0.79 -7.59
CA LEU A 193 -1.59 -0.31 -6.63
C LEU A 193 -2.93 -1.04 -6.83
N PRO A 194 -4.08 -0.38 -7.03
CA PRO A 194 -5.32 -1.08 -7.36
C PRO A 194 -5.22 -1.95 -8.62
N ASN A 195 -4.58 -1.46 -9.68
CA ASN A 195 -4.44 -2.21 -10.93
C ASN A 195 -3.54 -3.43 -10.77
N ILE A 196 -2.43 -3.32 -10.03
CA ILE A 196 -1.54 -4.45 -9.81
C ILE A 196 -2.20 -5.52 -8.94
N LEU A 197 -2.85 -5.13 -7.86
CA LEU A 197 -3.48 -6.10 -6.95
C LEU A 197 -4.62 -6.86 -7.64
N ASN A 198 -5.40 -6.19 -8.49
CA ASN A 198 -6.37 -6.85 -9.35
C ASN A 198 -5.70 -7.82 -10.36
N GLY A 199 -4.55 -7.42 -10.91
CA GLY A 199 -3.75 -8.27 -11.78
C GLY A 199 -3.19 -9.49 -11.07
N LEU A 200 -2.65 -9.33 -9.85
CA LEU A 200 -2.18 -10.43 -9.01
C LEU A 200 -3.31 -11.44 -8.76
N ASN A 201 -4.49 -10.98 -8.35
CA ASN A 201 -5.65 -11.84 -8.14
C ASN A 201 -6.07 -12.63 -9.39
N LYS A 202 -5.89 -12.06 -10.57
CA LYS A 202 -6.32 -12.66 -11.83
C LYS A 202 -5.34 -13.65 -12.42
N TYR A 203 -4.04 -13.39 -12.27
CA TYR A 203 -3.01 -14.06 -13.07
C TYR A 203 -1.96 -14.83 -12.24
N ILE A 204 -1.85 -14.61 -10.92
CA ILE A 204 -0.95 -15.40 -10.09
C ILE A 204 -1.56 -16.77 -9.82
N HIS A 205 -0.78 -17.82 -10.12
CA HIS A 205 -1.14 -19.21 -9.93
C HIS A 205 -0.18 -19.92 -8.95
N TYR A 206 0.22 -19.20 -7.93
CA TYR A 206 1.08 -19.70 -6.87
C TYR A 206 0.26 -20.12 -5.65
N LYS A 207 0.74 -21.13 -4.94
CA LYS A 207 0.18 -21.54 -3.65
C LYS A 207 1.30 -21.93 -2.70
N ASN A 208 1.41 -21.22 -1.58
CA ASN A 208 2.34 -21.56 -0.51
C ASN A 208 1.91 -22.87 0.17
N THR A 209 2.88 -23.75 0.40
CA THR A 209 2.69 -25.03 1.13
C THR A 209 3.59 -25.15 2.34
N ASN A 210 4.36 -24.12 2.63
CA ASN A 210 5.31 -24.12 3.75
C ASN A 210 4.64 -23.68 5.04
N ASP A 211 5.12 -24.21 6.15
CA ASP A 211 4.69 -23.80 7.48
C ASP A 211 5.20 -22.39 7.79
N PHE A 212 4.44 -21.67 8.62
CA PHE A 212 4.78 -20.34 9.10
C PHE A 212 4.29 -20.13 10.53
N PRO A 213 4.83 -19.16 11.29
CA PRO A 213 4.38 -18.83 12.63
C PRO A 213 2.90 -18.50 12.68
N GLN A 214 2.20 -19.05 13.66
CA GLN A 214 0.75 -18.80 13.84
C GLN A 214 0.56 -17.64 14.82
N TYR A 215 -0.30 -16.69 14.44
CA TYR A 215 -0.62 -15.57 15.31
C TYR A 215 -1.47 -16.03 16.52
N GLU A 216 -0.89 -15.89 17.71
CA GLU A 216 -1.62 -16.09 18.96
C GLU A 216 -2.27 -14.78 19.40
N ARG A 217 -3.60 -14.76 19.40
CA ARG A 217 -4.32 -13.56 19.84
C ARG A 217 -4.14 -13.32 21.33
N PRO A 218 -3.83 -12.08 21.74
CA PRO A 218 -3.87 -11.73 23.15
C PRO A 218 -5.26 -12.00 23.72
N GLN A 219 -5.32 -12.77 24.81
CA GLN A 219 -6.59 -12.96 25.52
C GLN A 219 -7.00 -11.64 26.18
N ALA A 220 -8.28 -11.28 26.03
CA ALA A 220 -8.83 -10.13 26.72
C ALA A 220 -8.74 -10.36 28.23
N HIS A 221 -7.93 -9.57 28.91
CA HIS A 221 -7.94 -9.51 30.35
C HIS A 221 -9.13 -8.64 30.79
N ASN A 222 -10.02 -9.18 31.61
CA ASN A 222 -11.03 -8.38 32.29
C ASN A 222 -10.31 -7.50 33.33
N TYR A 223 -10.02 -6.26 32.97
CA TYR A 223 -9.60 -5.26 33.91
C TYR A 223 -10.84 -4.81 34.70
N GLU A 224 -10.97 -5.21 35.97
CA GLU A 224 -11.86 -4.51 36.87
C GLU A 224 -11.23 -3.13 37.15
N LEU A 225 -11.91 -2.09 36.68
CA LEU A 225 -11.56 -0.72 37.02
C LEU A 225 -11.84 -0.53 38.52
N SER A 226 -10.81 -0.49 39.35
CA SER A 226 -10.87 -0.16 40.77
C SER A 226 -10.98 1.34 41.01
#